data_c1740a583849d51264fb17b384efa2ad
#
_entry.id   c1740a583849d51264fb17b384efa2ad
#
_cell.length_a   1.000
_cell.length_b   1.000
_cell.length_c   1.000
_cell.angle_alpha   90.00
_cell.angle_beta   90.00
_cell.angle_gamma   90.00
#
_symmetry.space_group_name_H-M   'P 1'
#
loop_
_entity.id
_entity.type
_entity.pdbx_description
1 polymer ?
#
loop_
_entity_poly.entity_id
_entity_poly.type
_entity_poly.pdbx_seq_one_letter_code
_entity_poly.pdbx_strand_id
1 'polypeptide(L)'
;MEKKIYEAVNWNTPENDYVEMFWEQNLKQFWIDTEYIPSKDIDSWNSLEPAMKLAYLHVLGGLTLLDTLQSHTGMPKIIDHIESLQNRSVLSYMCMMETIHAKSYSTIFTTVASTREINETFRWVQENPHLQYKANKIDTYYQKMNNPEASKREIAMALAASVYLETYLFYSGFFLPLWLAGQGEMVASCDIIKKIIADESIHGVFVGLLFQELYNSFNEEEKADMRAELKKLMYDLYENETRYTDEIYGDFGLTGDVKEYIRYNANKALMNLGFEEEFEVKNVNPIVLNGLNVETTQHDFFSKKSTNYEKALEVVHLHDDDFKFDNDELDLEI
;
A
#
# COMPACT_ATOMS: atom_id res chain seq x y z
N MET A 1 18.92 6.29 -37.29
CA MET A 1 18.36 5.75 -35.99
C MET A 1 19.50 5.06 -35.28
N GLU A 2 19.89 5.56 -34.11
CA GLU A 2 20.80 4.82 -33.25
C GLU A 2 20.14 3.50 -32.87
N LYS A 3 20.92 2.43 -32.86
CA LYS A 3 20.44 1.10 -32.54
C LYS A 3 20.26 1.04 -31.03
N LYS A 4 19.02 0.90 -30.55
CA LYS A 4 18.72 0.72 -29.13
C LYS A 4 19.40 -0.56 -28.63
N ILE A 5 20.24 -0.43 -27.60
CA ILE A 5 20.84 -1.56 -26.90
C ILE A 5 19.93 -1.94 -25.74
N TYR A 6 19.58 -3.21 -25.63
CA TYR A 6 18.79 -3.74 -24.50
C TYR A 6 19.74 -4.40 -23.50
N GLU A 7 19.51 -4.11 -22.25
CA GLU A 7 20.27 -4.65 -21.12
C GLU A 7 19.47 -5.75 -20.40
N ALA A 8 20.17 -6.71 -19.81
CA ALA A 8 19.58 -7.71 -18.94
C ALA A 8 19.83 -7.32 -17.48
N VAL A 9 18.84 -7.60 -16.61
CA VAL A 9 19.02 -7.39 -15.17
C VAL A 9 20.12 -8.32 -14.64
N ASN A 10 21.04 -7.77 -13.86
CA ASN A 10 22.14 -8.53 -13.26
C ASN A 10 22.04 -8.52 -11.73
N TRP A 11 21.53 -9.59 -11.15
CA TRP A 11 21.38 -9.74 -9.71
C TRP A 11 22.68 -10.08 -8.96
N ASN A 12 23.78 -10.39 -9.66
CA ASN A 12 25.08 -10.61 -9.01
C ASN A 12 25.76 -9.32 -8.56
N THR A 13 25.24 -8.18 -9.00
CA THR A 13 25.77 -6.87 -8.62
C THR A 13 24.59 -6.02 -8.18
N PRO A 14 24.31 -5.93 -6.87
CA PRO A 14 23.23 -5.09 -6.36
C PRO A 14 23.41 -3.62 -6.78
N GLU A 15 22.33 -3.01 -7.26
CA GLU A 15 22.33 -1.61 -7.69
C GLU A 15 22.16 -0.65 -6.51
N ASN A 16 21.62 -1.14 -5.39
CA ASN A 16 21.59 -0.48 -4.08
C ASN A 16 21.55 -1.51 -2.94
N ASP A 17 21.69 -1.05 -1.70
CA ASP A 17 21.86 -1.91 -0.52
C ASP A 17 20.55 -2.58 -0.05
N TYR A 18 19.39 -2.24 -0.62
CA TYR A 18 18.09 -2.70 -0.15
C TYR A 18 17.24 -3.45 -1.18
N VAL A 19 17.55 -3.36 -2.47
CA VAL A 19 16.70 -3.90 -3.54
C VAL A 19 16.48 -5.41 -3.42
N GLU A 20 17.54 -6.17 -3.10
CA GLU A 20 17.46 -7.62 -2.94
C GLU A 20 16.59 -8.01 -1.73
N MET A 21 16.76 -7.30 -0.62
CA MET A 21 15.96 -7.49 0.59
C MET A 21 14.45 -7.28 0.30
N PHE A 22 14.08 -6.22 -0.44
CA PHE A 22 12.69 -5.97 -0.80
C PHE A 22 12.16 -7.00 -1.81
N TRP A 23 13.00 -7.44 -2.76
CA TRP A 23 12.63 -8.52 -3.66
C TRP A 23 12.28 -9.80 -2.91
N GLU A 24 13.16 -10.24 -2.00
CA GLU A 24 12.93 -11.43 -1.19
C GLU A 24 11.74 -11.28 -0.25
N GLN A 25 11.58 -10.12 0.38
CA GLN A 25 10.48 -9.86 1.29
C GLN A 25 9.13 -9.94 0.58
N ASN A 26 9.02 -9.35 -0.60
CA ASN A 26 7.81 -9.45 -1.43
C ASN A 26 7.51 -10.91 -1.79
N LEU A 27 8.52 -11.69 -2.20
CA LEU A 27 8.32 -13.11 -2.53
C LEU A 27 7.88 -13.94 -1.33
N LYS A 28 8.45 -13.69 -0.14
CA LYS A 28 8.07 -14.39 1.10
C LYS A 28 6.65 -14.05 1.57
N GLN A 29 6.13 -12.87 1.20
CA GLN A 29 4.78 -12.43 1.53
C GLN A 29 3.74 -12.75 0.45
N PHE A 30 4.13 -13.33 -0.68
CA PHE A 30 3.20 -13.64 -1.76
C PHE A 30 1.99 -14.42 -1.26
N TRP A 31 0.81 -14.03 -1.69
CA TRP A 31 -0.47 -14.64 -1.40
C TRP A 31 -1.47 -14.37 -2.52
N ILE A 32 -2.55 -15.13 -2.55
CA ILE A 32 -3.67 -14.92 -3.47
C ILE A 32 -5.01 -15.00 -2.73
N ASP A 33 -6.03 -14.37 -3.27
CA ASP A 33 -7.36 -14.27 -2.67
C ASP A 33 -8.04 -15.62 -2.39
N THR A 34 -7.73 -16.63 -3.18
CA THR A 34 -8.28 -17.99 -3.04
C THR A 34 -7.72 -18.79 -1.85
N GLU A 35 -6.69 -18.30 -1.18
CA GLU A 35 -6.17 -18.90 0.06
C GLU A 35 -7.06 -18.60 1.27
N TYR A 36 -7.99 -17.64 1.15
CA TYR A 36 -8.87 -17.16 2.22
C TYR A 36 -10.30 -17.60 1.99
N ILE A 37 -11.07 -17.72 3.07
CA ILE A 37 -12.44 -18.23 3.03
C ILE A 37 -13.42 -17.20 3.67
N PRO A 38 -13.74 -16.09 2.96
CA PRO A 38 -14.65 -15.07 3.49
C PRO A 38 -16.06 -15.59 3.82
N SER A 39 -16.46 -16.74 3.28
CA SER A 39 -17.78 -17.36 3.57
C SER A 39 -17.95 -17.75 5.05
N LYS A 40 -16.90 -17.82 5.84
CA LYS A 40 -16.95 -17.95 7.30
C LYS A 40 -17.61 -16.75 7.98
N ASP A 41 -17.67 -15.60 7.30
CA ASP A 41 -18.26 -14.37 7.82
C ASP A 41 -19.74 -14.19 7.48
N ILE A 42 -20.40 -15.14 6.79
CA ILE A 42 -21.79 -14.98 6.35
C ILE A 42 -22.73 -14.75 7.53
N ASP A 43 -22.56 -15.48 8.64
CA ASP A 43 -23.38 -15.30 9.83
C ASP A 43 -23.14 -13.94 10.49
N SER A 44 -21.87 -13.55 10.63
CA SER A 44 -21.47 -12.23 11.10
C SER A 44 -22.05 -11.14 10.19
N TRP A 45 -21.86 -11.25 8.89
CA TRP A 45 -22.45 -10.32 7.91
C TRP A 45 -23.96 -10.17 8.07
N ASN A 46 -24.68 -11.28 8.20
CA ASN A 46 -26.14 -11.26 8.35
C ASN A 46 -26.59 -10.54 9.63
N SER A 47 -25.79 -10.60 10.70
CA SER A 47 -26.08 -9.95 11.99
C SER A 47 -25.82 -8.43 11.99
N LEU A 48 -25.00 -7.91 11.07
CA LEU A 48 -24.70 -6.48 11.00
C LEU A 48 -25.96 -5.66 10.63
N GLU A 49 -26.06 -4.48 11.24
CA GLU A 49 -27.08 -3.50 10.89
C GLU A 49 -26.93 -3.02 9.42
N PRO A 50 -28.04 -2.72 8.73
CA PRO A 50 -28.01 -2.32 7.31
C PRO A 50 -27.06 -1.15 7.01
N ALA A 51 -26.99 -0.16 7.88
CA ALA A 51 -26.08 0.99 7.73
C ALA A 51 -24.62 0.55 7.81
N MET A 52 -24.29 -0.38 8.72
CA MET A 52 -22.94 -0.92 8.86
C MET A 52 -22.52 -1.74 7.63
N LYS A 53 -23.43 -2.56 7.09
CA LYS A 53 -23.22 -3.29 5.83
C LYS A 53 -22.90 -2.34 4.68
N LEU A 54 -23.69 -1.27 4.56
CA LEU A 54 -23.48 -0.27 3.52
C LEU A 54 -22.13 0.42 3.65
N ALA A 55 -21.78 0.87 4.87
CA ALA A 55 -20.47 1.46 5.13
C ALA A 55 -19.32 0.50 4.80
N TYR A 56 -19.45 -0.79 5.17
CA TYR A 56 -18.46 -1.82 4.85
C TYR A 56 -18.28 -1.99 3.34
N LEU A 57 -19.36 -2.07 2.56
CA LEU A 57 -19.29 -2.15 1.11
C LEU A 57 -18.66 -0.88 0.50
N HIS A 58 -19.02 0.29 1.03
CA HIS A 58 -18.48 1.57 0.56
C HIS A 58 -16.96 1.67 0.78
N VAL A 59 -16.44 1.30 1.96
CA VAL A 59 -15.00 1.35 2.20
C VAL A 59 -14.24 0.36 1.32
N LEU A 60 -14.75 -0.87 1.12
CA LEU A 60 -14.15 -1.83 0.21
C LEU A 60 -14.16 -1.33 -1.24
N GLY A 61 -15.25 -0.70 -1.67
CA GLY A 61 -15.34 -0.08 -3.00
C GLY A 61 -14.31 1.04 -3.19
N GLY A 62 -14.12 1.87 -2.18
CA GLY A 62 -13.10 2.93 -2.17
C GLY A 62 -11.68 2.37 -2.24
N LEU A 63 -11.38 1.32 -1.47
CA LEU A 63 -10.10 0.61 -1.52
C LEU A 63 -9.88 0.02 -2.92
N THR A 64 -10.86 -0.68 -3.49
CA THR A 64 -10.77 -1.24 -4.85
C THR A 64 -10.44 -0.17 -5.90
N LEU A 65 -11.01 1.05 -5.78
CA LEU A 65 -10.69 2.15 -6.69
C LEU A 65 -9.23 2.53 -6.62
N LEU A 66 -8.68 2.64 -5.42
CA LEU A 66 -7.30 3.10 -5.22
C LEU A 66 -6.27 2.05 -5.68
N ASP A 67 -6.47 0.76 -5.36
CA ASP A 67 -5.62 -0.32 -5.89
C ASP A 67 -5.70 -0.41 -7.42
N THR A 68 -6.90 -0.20 -7.98
CA THR A 68 -7.06 -0.14 -9.45
C THR A 68 -6.29 1.03 -10.05
N LEU A 69 -6.32 2.21 -9.43
CA LEU A 69 -5.54 3.37 -9.85
C LEU A 69 -4.04 3.05 -9.79
N GLN A 70 -3.60 2.44 -8.70
CA GLN A 70 -2.19 2.12 -8.47
C GLN A 70 -1.67 1.08 -9.47
N SER A 71 -2.39 -0.05 -9.63
CA SER A 71 -1.99 -1.14 -10.52
C SER A 71 -2.05 -0.77 -12.01
N HIS A 72 -3.07 0.00 -12.44
CA HIS A 72 -3.30 0.26 -13.88
C HIS A 72 -2.74 1.59 -14.36
N THR A 73 -2.44 2.52 -13.44
CA THR A 73 -1.99 3.86 -13.80
C THR A 73 -0.69 4.25 -13.10
N GLY A 74 -0.63 4.18 -11.78
CA GLY A 74 0.50 4.69 -10.99
C GLY A 74 1.77 3.89 -11.22
N MET A 75 1.81 2.64 -10.76
CA MET A 75 3.00 1.80 -10.84
C MET A 75 3.52 1.61 -12.28
N PRO A 76 2.70 1.32 -13.31
CA PRO A 76 3.20 1.18 -14.66
C PRO A 76 3.93 2.42 -15.16
N LYS A 77 3.41 3.62 -14.87
CA LYS A 77 4.03 4.88 -15.28
C LYS A 77 5.31 5.19 -14.51
N ILE A 78 5.33 4.92 -13.20
CA ILE A 78 6.53 5.08 -12.38
C ILE A 78 7.63 4.15 -12.88
N ILE A 79 7.33 2.87 -13.12
CA ILE A 79 8.28 1.86 -13.59
C ILE A 79 9.01 2.30 -14.86
N ASP A 80 8.30 2.94 -15.79
CA ASP A 80 8.90 3.39 -17.06
C ASP A 80 9.99 4.46 -16.87
N HIS A 81 9.97 5.19 -15.75
CA HIS A 81 10.92 6.26 -15.43
C HIS A 81 12.02 5.86 -14.43
N ILE A 82 12.00 4.63 -13.91
CA ILE A 82 13.07 4.13 -13.05
C ILE A 82 14.20 3.54 -13.91
N GLU A 83 15.43 4.02 -13.72
CA GLU A 83 16.58 3.57 -14.50
C GLU A 83 17.02 2.16 -14.09
N SER A 84 17.08 1.89 -12.77
CA SER A 84 17.51 0.61 -12.21
C SER A 84 16.60 -0.55 -12.62
N LEU A 85 17.16 -1.56 -13.27
CA LEU A 85 16.41 -2.76 -13.68
C LEU A 85 15.99 -3.63 -12.50
N GLN A 86 16.77 -3.63 -11.41
CA GLN A 86 16.42 -4.35 -10.19
C GLN A 86 15.26 -3.65 -9.47
N ASN A 87 15.29 -2.32 -9.30
CA ASN A 87 14.18 -1.55 -8.74
C ASN A 87 12.91 -1.71 -9.58
N ARG A 88 13.02 -1.71 -10.92
CA ARG A 88 11.88 -1.99 -11.82
C ARG A 88 11.28 -3.38 -11.58
N SER A 89 12.11 -4.38 -11.29
CA SER A 89 11.64 -5.74 -11.00
C SER A 89 10.81 -5.77 -9.71
N VAL A 90 11.28 -5.10 -8.65
CA VAL A 90 10.54 -4.98 -7.37
C VAL A 90 9.22 -4.24 -7.59
N LEU A 91 9.23 -3.10 -8.26
CA LEU A 91 8.01 -2.33 -8.56
C LEU A 91 7.02 -3.11 -9.43
N SER A 92 7.51 -3.94 -10.38
CA SER A 92 6.65 -4.79 -11.21
C SER A 92 5.94 -5.86 -10.40
N TYR A 93 6.62 -6.42 -9.39
CA TYR A 93 6.01 -7.33 -8.44
C TYR A 93 4.92 -6.61 -7.62
N MET A 94 5.23 -5.43 -7.05
CA MET A 94 4.26 -4.62 -6.32
C MET A 94 3.03 -4.30 -7.19
N CYS A 95 3.23 -3.88 -8.43
CA CYS A 95 2.16 -3.64 -9.39
C CYS A 95 1.23 -4.86 -9.59
N MET A 96 1.79 -6.07 -9.60
CA MET A 96 1.00 -7.30 -9.64
C MET A 96 0.19 -7.48 -8.35
N MET A 97 0.79 -7.22 -7.19
CA MET A 97 0.08 -7.34 -5.90
C MET A 97 -1.09 -6.36 -5.80
N GLU A 98 -0.97 -5.12 -6.28
CA GLU A 98 -2.10 -4.18 -6.36
C GLU A 98 -3.29 -4.75 -7.16
N THR A 99 -3.01 -5.50 -8.22
CA THR A 99 -4.06 -6.20 -8.98
C THR A 99 -4.71 -7.33 -8.18
N ILE A 100 -3.90 -8.05 -7.38
CA ILE A 100 -4.39 -9.10 -6.47
C ILE A 100 -5.22 -8.47 -5.34
N HIS A 101 -4.81 -7.32 -4.78
CA HIS A 101 -5.58 -6.57 -3.79
C HIS A 101 -6.97 -6.21 -4.33
N ALA A 102 -7.05 -5.54 -5.48
CA ALA A 102 -8.31 -5.18 -6.11
C ALA A 102 -9.20 -6.41 -6.39
N LYS A 103 -8.62 -7.53 -6.80
CA LYS A 103 -9.34 -8.81 -7.00
C LYS A 103 -9.84 -9.38 -5.68
N SER A 104 -9.09 -9.23 -4.59
CA SER A 104 -9.41 -9.79 -3.28
C SER A 104 -10.64 -9.13 -2.66
N TYR A 105 -10.82 -7.81 -2.84
CA TYR A 105 -12.09 -7.17 -2.46
C TYR A 105 -13.28 -7.75 -3.21
N SER A 106 -13.11 -8.08 -4.51
CA SER A 106 -14.17 -8.73 -5.29
C SER A 106 -14.54 -10.10 -4.72
N THR A 107 -13.59 -10.83 -4.15
CA THR A 107 -13.84 -12.11 -3.47
C THR A 107 -14.66 -11.90 -2.19
N ILE A 108 -14.40 -10.85 -1.41
CA ILE A 108 -15.25 -10.48 -0.27
C ILE A 108 -16.65 -10.08 -0.77
N PHE A 109 -16.76 -9.15 -1.73
CA PHE A 109 -18.02 -8.67 -2.28
C PHE A 109 -18.92 -9.82 -2.74
N THR A 110 -18.40 -10.72 -3.58
CA THR A 110 -19.20 -11.84 -4.14
C THR A 110 -19.60 -12.86 -3.10
N THR A 111 -18.94 -12.87 -1.94
CA THR A 111 -19.28 -13.76 -0.82
C THR A 111 -20.43 -13.19 0.03
N VAL A 112 -20.42 -11.89 0.32
CA VAL A 112 -21.33 -11.31 1.33
C VAL A 112 -22.47 -10.49 0.74
N ALA A 113 -22.37 -10.03 -0.52
CA ALA A 113 -23.31 -9.11 -1.14
C ALA A 113 -23.93 -9.69 -2.41
N SER A 114 -25.14 -9.27 -2.72
CA SER A 114 -25.78 -9.56 -3.98
C SER A 114 -25.17 -8.78 -5.15
N THR A 115 -25.29 -9.29 -6.36
CA THR A 115 -24.85 -8.59 -7.59
C THR A 115 -25.44 -7.17 -7.69
N ARG A 116 -26.65 -6.96 -7.19
CA ARG A 116 -27.27 -5.63 -7.19
C ARG A 116 -26.52 -4.68 -6.25
N GLU A 117 -26.27 -5.09 -5.03
CA GLU A 117 -25.55 -4.27 -4.02
C GLU A 117 -24.14 -3.97 -4.48
N ILE A 118 -23.44 -4.95 -5.08
CA ILE A 118 -22.11 -4.74 -5.67
C ILE A 118 -22.17 -3.67 -6.76
N ASN A 119 -23.11 -3.76 -7.70
CA ASN A 119 -23.24 -2.78 -8.78
C ASN A 119 -23.63 -1.39 -8.27
N GLU A 120 -24.47 -1.31 -7.23
CA GLU A 120 -24.83 -0.05 -6.57
C GLU A 120 -23.60 0.56 -5.87
N THR A 121 -22.79 -0.26 -5.20
CA THR A 121 -21.52 0.19 -4.58
C THR A 121 -20.55 0.76 -5.61
N PHE A 122 -20.30 0.05 -6.71
CA PHE A 122 -19.38 0.56 -7.75
C PHE A 122 -19.90 1.81 -8.46
N ARG A 123 -21.22 1.98 -8.59
CA ARG A 123 -21.79 3.24 -9.06
C ARG A 123 -21.54 4.36 -8.06
N TRP A 124 -21.79 4.11 -6.76
CA TRP A 124 -21.49 5.07 -5.70
C TRP A 124 -20.01 5.48 -5.70
N VAL A 125 -19.08 4.53 -5.89
CA VAL A 125 -17.64 4.83 -6.01
C VAL A 125 -17.37 5.82 -7.13
N GLN A 126 -18.03 5.65 -8.30
CA GLN A 126 -17.89 6.57 -9.43
C GLN A 126 -18.47 7.96 -9.17
N GLU A 127 -19.49 8.05 -8.34
CA GLU A 127 -20.23 9.28 -8.06
C GLU A 127 -19.74 9.99 -6.79
N ASN A 128 -19.04 9.29 -5.88
CA ASN A 128 -18.59 9.86 -4.62
C ASN A 128 -17.50 10.92 -4.83
N PRO A 129 -17.78 12.18 -4.45
CA PRO A 129 -16.86 13.29 -4.76
C PRO A 129 -15.54 13.19 -4.00
N HIS A 130 -15.52 12.60 -2.80
CA HIS A 130 -14.32 12.48 -1.99
C HIS A 130 -13.39 11.39 -2.51
N LEU A 131 -13.93 10.25 -2.94
CA LEU A 131 -13.15 9.19 -3.59
C LEU A 131 -12.56 9.68 -4.91
N GLN A 132 -13.38 10.31 -5.76
CA GLN A 132 -12.93 10.86 -7.03
C GLN A 132 -11.90 11.98 -6.83
N TYR A 133 -12.06 12.82 -5.81
CA TYR A 133 -11.09 13.88 -5.51
C TYR A 133 -9.72 13.31 -5.19
N LYS A 134 -9.61 12.36 -4.23
CA LYS A 134 -8.31 11.80 -3.84
C LYS A 134 -7.66 11.03 -4.99
N ALA A 135 -8.41 10.22 -5.73
CA ALA A 135 -7.91 9.52 -6.90
C ALA A 135 -7.36 10.49 -7.97
N ASN A 136 -8.14 11.50 -8.35
CA ASN A 136 -7.71 12.51 -9.32
C ASN A 136 -6.50 13.31 -8.82
N LYS A 137 -6.43 13.64 -7.53
CA LYS A 137 -5.33 14.41 -6.97
C LYS A 137 -4.01 13.65 -7.10
N ILE A 138 -4.00 12.36 -6.79
CA ILE A 138 -2.83 11.49 -6.97
C ILE A 138 -2.53 11.32 -8.47
N ASP A 139 -3.53 11.05 -9.29
CA ASP A 139 -3.37 10.86 -10.73
C ASP A 139 -2.72 12.08 -11.42
N THR A 140 -2.92 13.31 -10.91
CA THR A 140 -2.26 14.50 -11.50
C THR A 140 -0.74 14.38 -11.51
N TYR A 141 -0.15 13.67 -10.56
CA TYR A 141 1.29 13.40 -10.54
C TYR A 141 1.65 12.26 -11.48
N TYR A 142 0.85 11.21 -11.55
CA TYR A 142 1.07 10.10 -12.47
C TYR A 142 0.93 10.51 -13.93
N GLN A 143 0.04 11.45 -14.28
CA GLN A 143 -0.13 11.95 -15.64
C GLN A 143 1.12 12.68 -16.17
N LYS A 144 1.96 13.26 -15.29
CA LYS A 144 3.24 13.86 -15.71
C LYS A 144 4.21 12.82 -16.27
N MET A 145 4.08 11.57 -15.83
CA MET A 145 4.88 10.44 -16.31
C MET A 145 4.52 9.99 -17.73
N ASN A 146 3.46 10.53 -18.36
CA ASN A 146 3.21 10.31 -19.79
C ASN A 146 4.24 10.99 -20.70
N ASN A 147 4.99 11.95 -20.16
CA ASN A 147 6.11 12.55 -20.85
C ASN A 147 7.36 11.66 -20.70
N PRO A 148 7.90 11.06 -21.79
CA PRO A 148 9.12 10.25 -21.70
C PRO A 148 10.35 11.01 -21.16
N GLU A 149 10.32 12.34 -21.25
CA GLU A 149 11.37 13.25 -20.76
C GLU A 149 10.95 13.90 -19.43
N ALA A 150 10.16 13.20 -18.61
CA ALA A 150 9.78 13.70 -17.28
C ALA A 150 11.03 14.03 -16.47
N SER A 151 11.03 15.20 -15.84
CA SER A 151 12.16 15.66 -15.02
C SER A 151 12.31 14.80 -13.76
N LYS A 152 13.52 14.74 -13.21
CA LYS A 152 13.78 14.06 -11.93
C LYS A 152 12.83 14.54 -10.81
N ARG A 153 12.48 15.85 -10.81
CA ARG A 153 11.52 16.41 -9.87
C ARG A 153 10.12 15.82 -10.06
N GLU A 154 9.65 15.71 -11.30
CA GLU A 154 8.33 15.10 -11.59
C GLU A 154 8.29 13.64 -11.19
N ILE A 155 9.36 12.89 -11.45
CA ILE A 155 9.48 11.49 -11.02
C ILE A 155 9.45 11.40 -9.49
N ALA A 156 10.24 12.21 -8.77
CA ALA A 156 10.23 12.24 -7.32
C ALA A 156 8.84 12.59 -6.75
N MET A 157 8.14 13.57 -7.34
CA MET A 157 6.79 13.93 -6.92
C MET A 157 5.76 12.83 -7.18
N ALA A 158 5.90 12.05 -8.26
CA ALA A 158 5.06 10.88 -8.53
C ALA A 158 5.31 9.76 -7.52
N LEU A 159 6.58 9.49 -7.17
CA LEU A 159 6.93 8.55 -6.10
C LEU A 159 6.33 8.98 -4.75
N ALA A 160 6.43 10.25 -4.39
CA ALA A 160 5.86 10.77 -3.15
C ALA A 160 4.31 10.68 -3.13
N ALA A 161 3.66 10.93 -4.26
CA ALA A 161 2.21 10.76 -4.41
C ALA A 161 1.80 9.29 -4.22
N SER A 162 2.61 8.34 -4.74
CA SER A 162 2.44 6.90 -4.50
C SER A 162 2.57 6.57 -3.01
N VAL A 163 3.59 7.09 -2.32
CA VAL A 163 3.73 6.89 -0.85
C VAL A 163 2.52 7.40 -0.09
N TYR A 164 1.94 8.54 -0.48
CA TYR A 164 0.70 9.03 0.16
C TYR A 164 -0.49 8.11 -0.12
N LEU A 165 -0.58 7.53 -1.31
CA LEU A 165 -1.61 6.54 -1.61
C LEU A 165 -1.45 5.30 -0.72
N GLU A 166 -0.28 4.65 -0.76
CA GLU A 166 0.05 3.37 -0.12
C GLU A 166 0.02 3.44 1.43
N THR A 167 0.54 4.52 2.00
CA THR A 167 0.74 4.62 3.46
C THR A 167 -0.32 5.46 4.16
N TYR A 168 -1.12 6.23 3.44
CA TYR A 168 -2.02 7.21 4.02
C TYR A 168 -3.48 7.05 3.55
N LEU A 169 -3.74 7.09 2.23
CA LEU A 169 -5.11 7.21 1.72
C LEU A 169 -5.92 5.91 1.80
N PHE A 170 -5.29 4.76 1.86
CA PHE A 170 -5.97 3.50 2.09
C PHE A 170 -6.55 3.37 3.51
N TYR A 171 -5.94 4.05 4.49
CA TYR A 171 -6.16 3.75 5.90
C TYR A 171 -7.50 4.20 6.44
N SER A 172 -8.17 5.19 5.83
CA SER A 172 -9.57 5.48 6.12
C SER A 172 -10.51 4.32 5.76
N GLY A 173 -10.16 3.55 4.73
CA GLY A 173 -10.88 2.35 4.32
C GLY A 173 -10.57 1.11 5.17
N PHE A 174 -9.30 0.93 5.56
CA PHE A 174 -8.90 -0.21 6.39
C PHE A 174 -9.45 -0.16 7.82
N PHE A 175 -9.80 1.02 8.32
CA PHE A 175 -10.26 1.18 9.70
C PHE A 175 -11.47 0.31 10.01
N LEU A 176 -12.52 0.32 9.19
CA LEU A 176 -13.76 -0.39 9.49
C LEU A 176 -13.61 -1.91 9.52
N PRO A 177 -12.97 -2.57 8.53
CA PRO A 177 -12.66 -3.99 8.62
C PRO A 177 -11.89 -4.39 9.87
N LEU A 178 -10.85 -3.61 10.23
CA LEU A 178 -10.06 -3.87 11.44
C LEU A 178 -10.87 -3.68 12.71
N TRP A 179 -11.71 -2.65 12.78
CA TRP A 179 -12.55 -2.37 13.94
C TRP A 179 -13.62 -3.44 14.15
N LEU A 180 -14.25 -3.94 13.09
CA LEU A 180 -15.20 -5.06 13.17
C LEU A 180 -14.51 -6.34 13.61
N ALA A 181 -13.36 -6.66 13.01
CA ALA A 181 -12.61 -7.86 13.37
C ALA A 181 -12.13 -7.84 14.83
N GLY A 182 -11.75 -6.67 15.34
CA GLY A 182 -11.40 -6.47 16.74
C GLY A 182 -12.55 -6.75 17.72
N GLN A 183 -13.78 -6.81 17.25
CA GLN A 183 -14.99 -7.18 17.99
C GLN A 183 -15.48 -8.60 17.68
N GLY A 184 -14.72 -9.35 16.88
CA GLY A 184 -15.05 -10.71 16.49
C GLY A 184 -16.00 -10.81 15.30
N GLU A 185 -16.26 -9.69 14.60
CA GLU A 185 -17.11 -9.63 13.42
C GLU A 185 -16.27 -9.56 12.14
N MET A 186 -16.70 -10.18 11.05
CA MET A 186 -16.05 -10.12 9.72
C MET A 186 -14.56 -10.50 9.75
N VAL A 187 -14.18 -11.47 10.60
CA VAL A 187 -12.78 -11.82 10.89
C VAL A 187 -12.08 -12.44 9.68
N ALA A 188 -12.76 -13.34 8.96
CA ALA A 188 -12.17 -14.04 7.82
C ALA A 188 -11.93 -13.11 6.63
N SER A 189 -12.82 -12.14 6.40
CA SER A 189 -12.61 -11.07 5.42
C SER A 189 -11.48 -10.13 5.84
N CYS A 190 -11.37 -9.85 7.15
CA CYS A 190 -10.30 -9.01 7.69
C CYS A 190 -8.92 -9.66 7.55
N ASP A 191 -8.80 -10.98 7.50
CA ASP A 191 -7.51 -11.65 7.25
C ASP A 191 -6.96 -11.29 5.85
N ILE A 192 -7.82 -11.10 4.85
CA ILE A 192 -7.45 -10.57 3.54
C ILE A 192 -6.95 -9.12 3.69
N ILE A 193 -7.70 -8.28 4.40
CA ILE A 193 -7.33 -6.88 4.63
C ILE A 193 -5.97 -6.75 5.32
N LYS A 194 -5.67 -7.61 6.30
CA LYS A 194 -4.36 -7.63 6.97
C LYS A 194 -3.21 -7.97 6.01
N LYS A 195 -3.44 -8.87 5.05
CA LYS A 195 -2.44 -9.19 4.03
C LYS A 195 -2.18 -8.00 3.11
N ILE A 196 -3.24 -7.32 2.67
CA ILE A 196 -3.11 -6.09 1.91
C ILE A 196 -2.31 -5.04 2.72
N ILE A 197 -2.68 -4.79 3.97
CA ILE A 197 -1.95 -3.82 4.83
C ILE A 197 -0.47 -4.19 4.99
N ALA A 198 -0.14 -5.48 5.08
CA ALA A 198 1.25 -5.92 5.16
C ALA A 198 2.03 -5.59 3.88
N ASP A 199 1.42 -5.78 2.70
CA ASP A 199 2.03 -5.42 1.43
C ASP A 199 2.17 -3.90 1.29
N GLU A 200 1.10 -3.11 1.59
CA GLU A 200 1.13 -1.65 1.54
C GLU A 200 2.23 -1.04 2.42
N SER A 201 2.51 -1.69 3.55
CA SER A 201 3.58 -1.23 4.43
C SER A 201 4.97 -1.37 3.79
N ILE A 202 5.18 -2.40 2.98
CA ILE A 202 6.42 -2.63 2.24
C ILE A 202 6.49 -1.73 1.03
N HIS A 203 5.38 -1.61 0.29
CA HIS A 203 5.27 -0.74 -0.88
C HIS A 203 5.62 0.71 -0.52
N GLY A 204 4.97 1.26 0.52
CA GLY A 204 5.21 2.62 0.96
C GLY A 204 6.66 2.89 1.39
N VAL A 205 7.33 1.92 2.04
CA VAL A 205 8.74 2.06 2.42
C VAL A 205 9.65 2.00 1.20
N PHE A 206 9.47 1.03 0.30
CA PHE A 206 10.33 0.89 -0.88
C PHE A 206 10.23 2.09 -1.81
N VAL A 207 9.01 2.52 -2.14
CA VAL A 207 8.79 3.71 -2.98
C VAL A 207 9.32 4.97 -2.28
N GLY A 208 9.20 5.04 -0.95
CA GLY A 208 9.78 6.10 -0.13
C GLY A 208 11.31 6.18 -0.21
N LEU A 209 12.00 5.05 -0.22
CA LEU A 209 13.46 5.00 -0.41
C LEU A 209 13.86 5.49 -1.80
N LEU A 210 13.15 5.09 -2.86
CA LEU A 210 13.38 5.60 -4.21
C LEU A 210 13.15 7.11 -4.30
N PHE A 211 12.12 7.63 -3.62
CA PHE A 211 11.93 9.08 -3.50
C PHE A 211 13.12 9.74 -2.81
N GLN A 212 13.57 9.22 -1.66
CA GLN A 212 14.66 9.80 -0.89
C GLN A 212 15.98 9.85 -1.68
N GLU A 213 16.27 8.82 -2.46
CA GLU A 213 17.45 8.81 -3.35
C GLU A 213 17.40 9.97 -4.35
N LEU A 214 16.29 10.16 -5.04
CA LEU A 214 16.12 11.27 -5.97
C LEU A 214 16.13 12.62 -5.23
N TYR A 215 15.39 12.73 -4.12
CA TYR A 215 15.27 13.94 -3.34
C TYR A 215 16.63 14.43 -2.83
N ASN A 216 17.51 13.51 -2.40
CA ASN A 216 18.84 13.84 -1.93
C ASN A 216 19.77 14.39 -3.02
N SER A 217 19.46 14.16 -4.29
CA SER A 217 20.22 14.69 -5.43
C SER A 217 19.93 16.16 -5.75
N PHE A 218 18.86 16.76 -5.20
CA PHE A 218 18.47 18.14 -5.42
C PHE A 218 19.22 19.11 -4.50
N ASN A 219 19.34 20.36 -4.93
CA ASN A 219 19.85 21.43 -4.07
C ASN A 219 18.81 21.85 -3.00
N GLU A 220 19.23 22.64 -2.01
CA GLU A 220 18.36 22.98 -0.86
C GLU A 220 17.16 23.86 -1.23
N GLU A 221 17.25 24.67 -2.28
CA GLU A 221 16.12 25.47 -2.76
C GLU A 221 15.05 24.58 -3.41
N GLU A 222 15.45 23.65 -4.28
CA GLU A 222 14.57 22.66 -4.90
C GLU A 222 13.92 21.76 -3.86
N LYS A 223 14.70 21.29 -2.87
CA LYS A 223 14.20 20.48 -1.75
C LYS A 223 13.15 21.24 -0.93
N ALA A 224 13.38 22.52 -0.66
CA ALA A 224 12.45 23.35 0.10
C ALA A 224 11.12 23.52 -0.66
N ASP A 225 11.19 23.76 -1.98
CA ASP A 225 10.01 23.89 -2.84
C ASP A 225 9.21 22.58 -2.91
N MET A 226 9.90 21.44 -3.10
CA MET A 226 9.27 20.13 -3.10
C MET A 226 8.59 19.82 -1.76
N ARG A 227 9.24 20.11 -0.63
CA ARG A 227 8.63 19.92 0.70
C ARG A 227 7.37 20.76 0.87
N ALA A 228 7.39 22.01 0.41
CA ALA A 228 6.22 22.88 0.48
C ALA A 228 5.05 22.35 -0.37
N GLU A 229 5.33 21.85 -1.58
CA GLU A 229 4.33 21.23 -2.45
C GLU A 229 3.76 19.95 -1.83
N LEU A 230 4.61 19.06 -1.30
CA LEU A 230 4.20 17.82 -0.64
C LEU A 230 3.39 18.08 0.63
N LYS A 231 3.81 19.03 1.44
CA LYS A 231 3.07 19.44 2.63
C LYS A 231 1.66 19.96 2.25
N LYS A 232 1.57 20.78 1.20
CA LYS A 232 0.29 21.26 0.70
C LYS A 232 -0.58 20.12 0.21
N LEU A 233 -0.03 19.19 -0.58
CA LEU A 233 -0.74 18.00 -1.06
C LEU A 233 -1.29 17.17 0.11
N MET A 234 -0.47 16.92 1.12
CA MET A 234 -0.87 16.18 2.31
C MET A 234 -2.07 16.83 3.03
N TYR A 235 -2.05 18.16 3.24
CA TYR A 235 -3.16 18.86 3.87
C TYR A 235 -4.41 18.89 3.00
N ASP A 236 -4.28 19.10 1.69
CA ASP A 236 -5.40 19.04 0.76
C ASP A 236 -6.10 17.66 0.80
N LEU A 237 -5.30 16.59 0.85
CA LEU A 237 -5.79 15.22 0.98
C LEU A 237 -6.40 14.97 2.38
N TYR A 238 -5.77 15.47 3.45
CA TYR A 238 -6.28 15.32 4.82
C TYR A 238 -7.64 15.99 5.00
N GLU A 239 -7.82 17.18 4.45
CA GLU A 239 -9.11 17.87 4.48
C GLU A 239 -10.20 17.05 3.77
N ASN A 240 -9.88 16.48 2.62
CA ASN A 240 -10.79 15.58 1.90
C ASN A 240 -11.09 14.30 2.68
N GLU A 241 -10.06 13.64 3.24
CA GLU A 241 -10.22 12.43 4.06
C GLU A 241 -11.06 12.70 5.32
N THR A 242 -10.96 13.90 5.90
CA THR A 242 -11.79 14.31 7.03
C THR A 242 -13.27 14.34 6.64
N ARG A 243 -13.61 14.90 5.47
CA ARG A 243 -15.00 14.98 4.97
C ARG A 243 -15.51 13.58 4.57
N TYR A 244 -14.68 12.78 3.93
CA TYR A 244 -14.99 11.38 3.61
C TYR A 244 -15.28 10.58 4.88
N THR A 245 -14.46 10.77 5.92
CA THR A 245 -14.65 10.13 7.22
C THR A 245 -15.99 10.55 7.86
N ASP A 246 -16.36 11.82 7.80
CA ASP A 246 -17.64 12.32 8.32
C ASP A 246 -18.82 11.67 7.58
N GLU A 247 -18.72 11.49 6.27
CA GLU A 247 -19.76 10.83 5.46
C GLU A 247 -19.92 9.33 5.81
N ILE A 248 -18.82 8.59 5.91
CA ILE A 248 -18.87 7.13 6.09
C ILE A 248 -19.09 6.73 7.55
N TYR A 249 -18.49 7.44 8.50
CA TYR A 249 -18.40 7.01 9.89
C TYR A 249 -19.25 7.84 10.88
N GLY A 250 -19.92 8.90 10.39
CA GLY A 250 -20.66 9.84 11.23
C GLY A 250 -21.73 9.18 12.09
N ASP A 251 -22.51 8.28 11.50
CA ASP A 251 -23.63 7.60 12.16
C ASP A 251 -23.17 6.56 13.21
N PHE A 252 -21.89 6.17 13.20
CA PHE A 252 -21.35 5.14 14.10
C PHE A 252 -20.59 5.72 15.30
N GLY A 253 -20.39 7.03 15.38
CA GLY A 253 -19.59 7.66 16.42
C GLY A 253 -18.08 7.36 16.32
N LEU A 254 -17.60 6.88 15.17
CA LEU A 254 -16.22 6.47 14.94
C LEU A 254 -15.35 7.57 14.29
N THR A 255 -15.96 8.68 13.88
CA THR A 255 -15.30 9.77 13.13
C THR A 255 -14.01 10.26 13.81
N GLY A 256 -14.03 10.41 15.14
CA GLY A 256 -12.85 10.85 15.92
C GLY A 256 -11.69 9.85 15.81
N ASP A 257 -11.97 8.58 16.00
CA ASP A 257 -10.98 7.50 15.95
C ASP A 257 -10.38 7.33 14.54
N VAL A 258 -11.24 7.43 13.51
CA VAL A 258 -10.76 7.35 12.11
C VAL A 258 -9.87 8.53 11.76
N LYS A 259 -10.24 9.76 12.15
CA LYS A 259 -9.41 10.97 11.92
C LYS A 259 -8.07 10.87 12.64
N GLU A 260 -8.04 10.29 13.85
CA GLU A 260 -6.80 10.03 14.57
C GLU A 260 -5.92 9.01 13.84
N TYR A 261 -6.53 7.93 13.34
CA TYR A 261 -5.84 6.89 12.58
C TYR A 261 -5.28 7.41 11.25
N ILE A 262 -6.01 8.30 10.57
CA ILE A 262 -5.54 8.98 9.35
C ILE A 262 -4.31 9.85 9.66
N ARG A 263 -4.31 10.64 10.75
CA ARG A 263 -3.15 11.46 11.15
C ARG A 263 -1.93 10.60 11.45
N TYR A 264 -2.12 9.49 12.15
CA TYR A 264 -1.06 8.52 12.43
C TYR A 264 -0.41 8.01 11.15
N ASN A 265 -1.21 7.61 10.16
CA ASN A 265 -0.70 7.07 8.91
C ASN A 265 -0.14 8.17 7.98
N ALA A 266 -0.65 9.40 8.04
CA ALA A 266 -0.05 10.55 7.35
C ALA A 266 1.37 10.84 7.87
N ASN A 267 1.59 10.76 9.19
CA ASN A 267 2.94 10.86 9.77
C ASN A 267 3.84 9.71 9.29
N LYS A 268 3.33 8.47 9.22
CA LYS A 268 4.09 7.35 8.65
C LYS A 268 4.49 7.60 7.18
N ALA A 269 3.58 8.15 6.38
CA ALA A 269 3.89 8.50 4.99
C ALA A 269 5.00 9.56 4.91
N LEU A 270 4.97 10.57 5.78
CA LEU A 270 6.06 11.56 5.90
C LEU A 270 7.39 10.89 6.29
N MET A 271 7.37 9.98 7.27
CA MET A 271 8.57 9.23 7.68
C MET A 271 9.13 8.40 6.52
N ASN A 272 8.28 7.74 5.72
CA ASN A 272 8.70 7.00 4.54
C ASN A 272 9.36 7.91 3.49
N LEU A 273 8.95 9.18 3.43
CA LEU A 273 9.59 10.20 2.58
C LEU A 273 10.84 10.85 3.22
N GLY A 274 11.23 10.43 4.42
CA GLY A 274 12.37 11.01 5.15
C GLY A 274 12.09 12.37 5.79
N PHE A 275 10.81 12.71 6.04
CA PHE A 275 10.38 13.94 6.68
C PHE A 275 9.97 13.73 8.14
N GLU A 276 9.98 14.80 8.91
CA GLU A 276 9.48 14.79 10.29
C GLU A 276 7.94 14.70 10.32
N GLU A 277 7.41 14.19 11.43
CA GLU A 277 5.98 14.14 11.68
C GLU A 277 5.36 15.54 11.71
N GLU A 278 4.15 15.67 11.17
CA GLU A 278 3.43 16.95 11.07
C GLU A 278 2.20 17.01 11.98
N PHE A 279 1.56 15.87 12.24
CA PHE A 279 0.33 15.81 13.02
C PHE A 279 0.60 15.37 14.47
N GLU A 280 -0.03 16.04 15.42
CA GLU A 280 -0.12 15.53 16.78
C GLU A 280 -1.10 14.36 16.82
N VAL A 281 -0.61 13.19 17.22
CA VAL A 281 -1.39 11.96 17.40
C VAL A 281 -1.47 11.62 18.87
N LYS A 282 -2.69 11.51 19.41
CA LYS A 282 -2.90 11.26 20.85
C LYS A 282 -3.07 9.77 21.15
N ASN A 283 -4.12 9.16 20.61
CA ASN A 283 -4.44 7.76 20.85
C ASN A 283 -5.10 7.17 19.60
N VAL A 284 -4.41 6.26 18.92
CA VAL A 284 -5.04 5.41 17.93
C VAL A 284 -5.89 4.36 18.63
N ASN A 285 -7.07 4.06 18.11
CA ASN A 285 -7.99 3.08 18.68
C ASN A 285 -7.26 1.73 18.86
N PRO A 286 -7.17 1.18 20.09
CA PRO A 286 -6.38 -0.01 20.37
C PRO A 286 -6.91 -1.27 19.66
N ILE A 287 -8.21 -1.32 19.34
CA ILE A 287 -8.79 -2.45 18.57
C ILE A 287 -8.18 -2.50 17.17
N VAL A 288 -8.03 -1.34 16.53
CA VAL A 288 -7.42 -1.22 15.20
C VAL A 288 -5.92 -1.53 15.25
N LEU A 289 -5.22 -1.04 16.28
CA LEU A 289 -3.80 -1.35 16.49
C LEU A 289 -3.56 -2.85 16.74
N ASN A 290 -4.45 -3.51 17.50
CA ASN A 290 -4.37 -4.95 17.67
C ASN A 290 -4.57 -5.71 16.35
N GLY A 291 -5.47 -5.25 15.50
CA GLY A 291 -5.64 -5.79 14.14
C GLY A 291 -4.36 -5.68 13.29
N LEU A 292 -3.60 -4.62 13.49
CA LEU A 292 -2.28 -4.45 12.86
C LEU A 292 -1.19 -5.29 13.56
N ASN A 293 -1.28 -5.51 14.88
CA ASN A 293 -0.22 -6.11 15.68
C ASN A 293 -0.06 -7.63 15.48
N VAL A 294 -1.01 -8.33 14.91
CA VAL A 294 -0.89 -9.79 14.67
C VAL A 294 0.24 -10.10 13.66
N GLU A 295 0.66 -9.10 12.87
CA GLU A 295 1.80 -9.21 11.94
C GLU A 295 2.97 -8.23 12.26
N THR A 296 2.91 -7.49 13.38
CA THR A 296 3.83 -6.39 13.71
C THR A 296 5.27 -6.78 13.98
N THR A 297 5.62 -8.04 14.12
CA THR A 297 7.04 -8.42 14.15
C THR A 297 7.78 -8.02 12.87
N GLN A 298 7.07 -7.88 11.76
CA GLN A 298 7.62 -7.41 10.47
C GLN A 298 7.50 -5.89 10.30
N HIS A 299 6.39 -5.27 10.75
CA HIS A 299 6.19 -3.81 10.65
C HIS A 299 7.15 -3.00 11.53
N ASP A 300 7.45 -3.47 12.75
CA ASP A 300 8.40 -2.81 13.64
C ASP A 300 9.84 -2.84 13.13
N PHE A 301 10.15 -3.75 12.21
CA PHE A 301 11.47 -3.84 11.60
C PHE A 301 11.78 -2.62 10.71
N PHE A 302 10.78 -2.12 9.99
CA PHE A 302 10.93 -0.96 9.09
C PHE A 302 10.63 0.39 9.75
N SER A 303 9.86 0.42 10.86
CA SER A 303 9.51 1.66 11.56
C SER A 303 10.53 2.10 12.61
N LYS A 304 11.49 1.26 12.99
CA LYS A 304 12.58 1.66 13.87
C LYS A 304 13.67 2.40 13.11
N LYS A 305 13.95 3.64 13.53
CA LYS A 305 14.98 4.54 13.02
C LYS A 305 16.25 3.81 12.53
N SER A 306 16.88 4.34 11.50
CA SER A 306 18.06 3.91 10.74
C SER A 306 19.25 3.27 11.50
N THR A 307 19.28 3.34 12.83
CA THR A 307 20.31 2.68 13.66
C THR A 307 20.18 1.15 13.74
N ASN A 308 19.02 0.57 13.39
CA ASN A 308 18.85 -0.89 13.30
C ASN A 308 19.04 -1.43 11.87
N TYR A 309 19.11 -0.56 10.87
CA TYR A 309 19.33 -0.92 9.48
C TYR A 309 20.70 -1.57 9.24
N GLU A 310 21.74 -1.10 9.97
CA GLU A 310 23.08 -1.68 9.90
C GLU A 310 23.19 -3.11 10.45
N LYS A 311 22.25 -3.54 11.32
CA LYS A 311 22.26 -4.91 11.90
C LYS A 311 21.46 -5.94 11.11
N ALA A 312 20.59 -5.52 10.19
CA ALA A 312 19.80 -6.42 9.34
C ALA A 312 20.54 -6.82 8.04
N LEU A 313 21.67 -6.22 7.78
CA LEU A 313 22.56 -6.48 6.64
C LEU A 313 23.54 -7.63 6.86
N GLU A 314 23.38 -8.48 7.86
CA GLU A 314 24.00 -9.80 7.81
C GLU A 314 23.27 -10.62 6.74
N VAL A 315 23.66 -10.39 5.51
CA VAL A 315 23.38 -11.28 4.38
C VAL A 315 23.97 -12.63 4.76
N VAL A 316 23.13 -13.63 4.96
CA VAL A 316 23.59 -15.01 5.01
C VAL A 316 24.16 -15.29 3.63
N HIS A 317 25.49 -15.27 3.50
CA HIS A 317 26.14 -15.67 2.28
C HIS A 317 25.82 -17.15 2.05
N LEU A 318 25.05 -17.41 1.01
CA LEU A 318 24.83 -18.77 0.53
C LEU A 318 26.19 -19.28 -0.03
N HIS A 319 26.65 -20.41 0.47
CA HIS A 319 27.83 -21.10 -0.03
C HIS A 319 27.41 -22.20 -1.02
N ASP A 320 28.32 -22.59 -1.91
CA ASP A 320 28.06 -23.66 -2.89
C ASP A 320 27.58 -24.98 -2.23
N ASP A 321 27.87 -25.19 -0.95
CA ASP A 321 27.40 -26.34 -0.18
C ASP A 321 25.89 -26.26 0.19
N ASP A 322 25.29 -25.09 0.20
CA ASP A 322 23.84 -24.90 0.47
C ASP A 322 22.97 -25.38 -0.70
N PHE A 323 23.57 -25.66 -1.85
CA PHE A 323 22.90 -26.15 -3.06
C PHE A 323 23.21 -27.65 -3.35
N LYS A 324 23.84 -28.38 -2.42
CA LYS A 324 24.02 -29.81 -2.54
C LYS A 324 22.76 -30.52 -2.05
N PHE A 325 21.98 -31.01 -2.99
CA PHE A 325 20.87 -31.92 -2.71
C PHE A 325 21.42 -33.34 -2.66
N ASP A 326 21.27 -34.02 -1.53
CA ASP A 326 21.52 -35.48 -1.48
C ASP A 326 20.47 -36.18 -2.36
N ASN A 327 20.92 -36.79 -3.44
CA ASN A 327 20.06 -37.51 -4.39
C ASN A 327 19.45 -38.80 -3.83
N ASP A 328 19.69 -39.14 -2.57
CA ASP A 328 19.27 -40.40 -1.97
C ASP A 328 17.81 -40.39 -1.41
N GLU A 329 17.07 -39.26 -1.49
CA GLU A 329 15.67 -39.20 -1.02
C GLU A 329 14.62 -39.12 -2.16
N LEU A 330 14.96 -39.32 -3.41
CA LEU A 330 14.04 -39.36 -4.55
C LEU A 330 13.81 -40.75 -5.12
N ASP A 331 13.57 -41.75 -4.26
CA ASP A 331 12.90 -42.97 -4.67
C ASP A 331 11.39 -42.74 -4.73
N LEU A 332 10.94 -42.15 -5.83
CA LEU A 332 9.53 -42.20 -6.24
C LEU A 332 9.31 -43.55 -6.96
N GLU A 333 8.75 -44.51 -6.24
CA GLU A 333 8.16 -45.69 -6.88
C GLU A 333 7.02 -45.22 -7.83
N ILE A 334 7.15 -45.63 -9.10
CA ILE A 334 6.15 -45.43 -10.17
C ILE A 334 5.05 -46.47 -10.02
#